data_927b6b6fc4c8414123f8d15eb6ac0f7c
#
_entry.id   927b6b6fc4c8414123f8d15eb6ac0f7c
#
_cell.length_a   1.000
_cell.length_b   1.000
_cell.length_c   1.000
_cell.angle_alpha   90.00
_cell.angle_beta   90.00
_cell.angle_gamma   90.00
#
_symmetry.space_group_name_H-M   'P 1'
#
loop_
_entity.id
_entity.type
_entity.pdbx_description
1 polymer ?
#
loop_
_entity_poly.entity_id
_entity_poly.type
_entity_poly.pdbx_seq_one_letter_code
_entity_poly.pdbx_strand_id
1 'polypeptide(L)'
;IELKVTDMEGNPLPAGQEGPLYMRGASLFVGYFKQPELYGVDDEGWFPTGDLARLDEQGYVRITGRSKDVVIRGGENIPIVDIENTLYQHPKIQTLALVGKPDERLGERLCAYVTLKEGEESLTLEEICAFLTERKVTRQYQPEFLEVLDELPRTPSGKIQKFKLREQPLQGA
;
A
#
# COMPACT_ATOMS: atom_id res chain seq x y z
N ILE A 1 -14.39 1.62 20.39
CA ILE A 1 -14.48 1.58 18.91
C ILE A 1 -14.82 0.17 18.51
N GLU A 2 -15.78 0.02 17.61
CA GLU A 2 -16.10 -1.21 16.93
C GLU A 2 -15.39 -1.23 15.57
N LEU A 3 -14.94 -2.41 15.11
CA LEU A 3 -14.29 -2.62 13.83
C LEU A 3 -15.01 -3.73 13.08
N LYS A 4 -15.14 -3.58 11.76
CA LYS A 4 -15.55 -4.66 10.86
C LYS A 4 -14.70 -4.64 9.59
N VAL A 5 -14.42 -5.84 9.07
CA VAL A 5 -13.83 -6.04 7.74
C VAL A 5 -14.89 -6.68 6.87
N THR A 6 -15.08 -6.17 5.64
CA THR A 6 -16.16 -6.60 4.75
C THR A 6 -15.64 -7.06 3.41
N ASP A 7 -16.49 -7.74 2.63
CA ASP A 7 -16.31 -7.86 1.19
C ASP A 7 -16.65 -6.54 0.46
N MET A 8 -16.61 -6.56 -0.88
CA MET A 8 -16.93 -5.38 -1.70
C MET A 8 -18.43 -5.03 -1.72
N GLU A 9 -19.29 -5.96 -1.26
CA GLU A 9 -20.74 -5.78 -1.15
C GLU A 9 -21.15 -5.29 0.26
N GLY A 10 -20.18 -5.18 1.20
CA GLY A 10 -20.42 -4.70 2.55
C GLY A 10 -20.74 -5.79 3.56
N ASN A 11 -20.73 -7.09 3.17
CA ASN A 11 -20.96 -8.19 4.09
C ASN A 11 -19.72 -8.45 4.96
N PRO A 12 -19.89 -8.69 6.28
CA PRO A 12 -18.77 -9.00 7.15
C PRO A 12 -18.01 -10.26 6.71
N LEU A 13 -16.69 -10.16 6.69
CA LEU A 13 -15.80 -11.29 6.37
C LEU A 13 -15.46 -12.11 7.62
N PRO A 14 -15.27 -13.43 7.46
CA PRO A 14 -14.72 -14.29 8.51
C PRO A 14 -13.31 -13.83 8.97
N ALA A 15 -12.94 -14.21 10.20
CA ALA A 15 -11.62 -13.94 10.73
C ALA A 15 -10.50 -14.45 9.79
N GLY A 16 -9.44 -13.66 9.65
CA GLY A 16 -8.28 -13.94 8.80
C GLY A 16 -8.44 -13.54 7.33
N GLN A 17 -9.64 -13.22 6.86
CA GLN A 17 -9.84 -12.72 5.50
C GLN A 17 -9.57 -11.22 5.40
N GLU A 18 -9.04 -10.79 4.25
CA GLU A 18 -8.72 -9.40 3.96
C GLU A 18 -9.87 -8.70 3.26
N GLY A 19 -10.13 -7.46 3.69
CA GLY A 19 -11.12 -6.61 3.05
C GLY A 19 -11.08 -5.17 3.57
N PRO A 20 -11.97 -4.31 3.05
CA PRO A 20 -12.15 -2.95 3.53
C PRO A 20 -12.45 -2.89 5.03
N LEU A 21 -11.71 -2.03 5.73
CA LEU A 21 -11.89 -1.79 7.16
C LEU A 21 -12.85 -0.65 7.40
N TYR A 22 -13.85 -0.92 8.22
CA TYR A 22 -14.79 0.08 8.73
C TYR A 22 -14.64 0.21 10.25
N MET A 23 -14.93 1.40 10.77
CA MET A 23 -14.92 1.68 12.20
C MET A 23 -16.17 2.45 12.62
N ARG A 24 -16.62 2.20 13.87
CA ARG A 24 -17.75 2.87 14.48
C ARG A 24 -17.49 3.15 15.95
N GLY A 25 -17.98 4.27 16.47
CA GLY A 25 -17.95 4.57 17.90
C GLY A 25 -17.80 6.04 18.23
N ALA A 26 -17.94 6.36 19.52
CA ALA A 26 -17.99 7.73 20.02
C ALA A 26 -16.68 8.54 19.84
N SER A 27 -15.57 7.89 19.54
CA SER A 27 -14.27 8.55 19.30
C SER A 27 -14.00 8.86 17.83
N LEU A 28 -14.98 8.60 16.93
CA LEU A 28 -14.88 9.08 15.56
C LEU A 28 -14.97 10.61 15.53
N PHE A 29 -14.22 11.22 14.58
CA PHE A 29 -14.41 12.63 14.27
C PHE A 29 -15.80 12.87 13.69
N VAL A 30 -16.31 14.08 13.82
CA VAL A 30 -17.70 14.43 13.44
C VAL A 30 -17.86 14.82 11.96
N GLY A 31 -16.78 14.82 11.19
CA GLY A 31 -16.80 15.16 9.75
C GLY A 31 -15.61 16.00 9.33
N TYR A 32 -15.50 16.21 8.03
CA TYR A 32 -14.48 17.10 7.45
C TYR A 32 -14.99 18.54 7.41
N PHE A 33 -14.16 19.49 7.86
CA PHE A 33 -14.52 20.90 7.90
C PHE A 33 -14.84 21.42 6.49
N LYS A 34 -16.05 21.96 6.31
CA LYS A 34 -16.60 22.45 5.04
C LYS A 34 -16.67 21.44 3.90
N GLN A 35 -16.56 20.14 4.19
CA GLN A 35 -16.63 19.05 3.21
C GLN A 35 -17.41 17.85 3.79
N PRO A 36 -18.67 18.04 4.19
CA PRO A 36 -19.46 17.01 4.85
C PRO A 36 -19.66 15.76 3.95
N GLU A 37 -19.66 15.94 2.62
CA GLU A 37 -19.79 14.89 1.63
C GLU A 37 -18.65 13.86 1.67
N LEU A 38 -17.49 14.24 2.22
CA LEU A 38 -16.33 13.33 2.35
C LEU A 38 -16.38 12.46 3.61
N TYR A 39 -17.32 12.70 4.51
CA TYR A 39 -17.39 11.96 5.77
C TYR A 39 -17.74 10.48 5.56
N GLY A 40 -18.67 10.19 4.64
CA GLY A 40 -18.94 8.84 4.16
C GLY A 40 -19.40 7.83 5.20
N VAL A 41 -19.90 8.28 6.35
CA VAL A 41 -20.51 7.40 7.37
C VAL A 41 -21.85 6.93 6.85
N ASP A 42 -22.10 5.63 6.94
CA ASP A 42 -23.39 5.03 6.56
C ASP A 42 -24.49 5.25 7.62
N ASP A 43 -25.74 4.83 7.30
CA ASP A 43 -26.89 5.00 8.19
C ASP A 43 -26.75 4.23 9.51
N GLU A 44 -25.87 3.23 9.57
CA GLU A 44 -25.56 2.45 10.78
C GLU A 44 -24.40 3.06 11.61
N GLY A 45 -23.80 4.15 11.13
CA GLY A 45 -22.71 4.84 11.79
C GLY A 45 -21.32 4.27 11.49
N TRP A 46 -21.15 3.46 10.44
CA TRP A 46 -19.86 2.93 10.02
C TRP A 46 -19.13 3.89 9.11
N PHE A 47 -17.90 4.23 9.50
CA PHE A 47 -16.97 5.06 8.72
C PHE A 47 -16.02 4.19 7.90
N PRO A 48 -15.95 4.36 6.57
CA PRO A 48 -14.97 3.69 5.74
C PRO A 48 -13.58 4.30 5.94
N THR A 49 -12.64 3.55 6.52
CA THR A 49 -11.30 4.07 6.82
C THR A 49 -10.45 4.29 5.56
N GLY A 50 -10.78 3.61 4.46
CA GLY A 50 -9.98 3.52 3.26
C GLY A 50 -8.78 2.60 3.38
N ASP A 51 -8.62 1.92 4.51
CA ASP A 51 -7.60 0.91 4.72
C ASP A 51 -8.16 -0.49 4.44
N LEU A 52 -7.27 -1.41 4.04
CA LEU A 52 -7.51 -2.85 4.00
C LEU A 52 -6.95 -3.48 5.27
N ALA A 53 -7.67 -4.46 5.81
CA ALA A 53 -7.26 -5.12 7.03
C ALA A 53 -7.73 -6.58 7.10
N ARG A 54 -7.16 -7.30 8.05
CA ARG A 54 -7.65 -8.61 8.53
C ARG A 54 -7.93 -8.50 10.02
N LEU A 55 -9.02 -9.09 10.47
CA LEU A 55 -9.29 -9.31 11.89
C LEU A 55 -8.98 -10.77 12.21
N ASP A 56 -8.28 -11.02 13.30
CA ASP A 56 -8.10 -12.39 13.79
C ASP A 56 -9.27 -12.83 14.70
N GLU A 57 -9.25 -14.09 15.13
CA GLU A 57 -10.29 -14.66 16.00
C GLU A 57 -10.36 -13.98 17.39
N GLN A 58 -9.30 -13.30 17.82
CA GLN A 58 -9.21 -12.56 19.06
C GLN A 58 -9.62 -11.09 18.91
N GLY A 59 -9.93 -10.64 17.67
CA GLY A 59 -10.33 -9.28 17.35
C GLY A 59 -9.16 -8.30 17.16
N TYR A 60 -7.92 -8.77 17.06
CA TYR A 60 -6.81 -7.91 16.68
C TYR A 60 -6.88 -7.56 15.20
N VAL A 61 -6.65 -6.29 14.89
CA VAL A 61 -6.62 -5.78 13.52
C VAL A 61 -5.19 -5.71 13.00
N ARG A 62 -4.97 -6.25 11.80
CA ARG A 62 -3.75 -6.06 11.03
C ARG A 62 -4.08 -5.28 9.76
N ILE A 63 -3.55 -4.07 9.66
CA ILE A 63 -3.65 -3.27 8.43
C ILE A 63 -2.74 -3.93 7.37
N THR A 64 -3.31 -4.21 6.21
CA THR A 64 -2.61 -4.87 5.10
C THR A 64 -2.36 -3.94 3.92
N GLY A 65 -3.01 -2.78 3.89
CA GLY A 65 -2.82 -1.79 2.84
C GLY A 65 -3.84 -0.67 2.88
N ARG A 66 -3.91 0.06 1.77
CA ARG A 66 -4.96 1.04 1.50
C ARG A 66 -5.70 0.68 0.23
N SER A 67 -7.01 0.84 0.23
CA SER A 67 -7.85 0.56 -0.94
C SER A 67 -7.40 1.32 -2.18
N LYS A 68 -6.93 2.57 -2.01
CA LYS A 68 -6.41 3.43 -3.09
C LYS A 68 -4.97 3.10 -3.53
N ASP A 69 -4.25 2.30 -2.74
CA ASP A 69 -2.85 1.94 -2.98
C ASP A 69 -2.68 0.48 -3.41
N VAL A 70 -3.79 -0.25 -3.59
CA VAL A 70 -3.76 -1.60 -4.14
C VAL A 70 -3.20 -1.54 -5.56
N VAL A 71 -2.25 -2.39 -5.86
CA VAL A 71 -1.80 -2.65 -7.23
C VAL A 71 -2.41 -3.97 -7.69
N ILE A 72 -3.15 -3.91 -8.79
CA ILE A 72 -3.82 -5.07 -9.37
C ILE A 72 -3.07 -5.48 -10.62
N ARG A 73 -2.37 -6.62 -10.54
CA ARG A 73 -1.58 -7.15 -11.65
C ARG A 73 -2.16 -8.47 -12.14
N GLY A 74 -2.65 -8.47 -13.37
CA GLY A 74 -3.24 -9.67 -13.95
C GLY A 74 -4.46 -10.20 -13.19
N GLY A 75 -5.20 -9.33 -12.50
CA GLY A 75 -6.36 -9.68 -11.68
C GLY A 75 -6.02 -10.06 -10.22
N GLU A 76 -4.74 -10.07 -9.84
CA GLU A 76 -4.31 -10.35 -8.45
C GLU A 76 -3.91 -9.08 -7.73
N ASN A 77 -4.32 -8.96 -6.46
CA ASN A 77 -3.88 -7.90 -5.56
C ASN A 77 -2.47 -8.18 -5.07
N ILE A 78 -1.55 -7.25 -5.33
CA ILE A 78 -0.17 -7.36 -4.83
C ILE A 78 -0.11 -6.86 -3.38
N PRO A 79 0.46 -7.64 -2.43
CA PRO A 79 0.57 -7.27 -1.02
C PRO A 79 1.70 -6.25 -0.81
N ILE A 80 1.50 -5.01 -1.27
CA ILE A 80 2.52 -3.95 -1.30
C ILE A 80 3.15 -3.74 0.07
N VAL A 81 2.36 -3.69 1.13
CA VAL A 81 2.86 -3.40 2.49
C VAL A 81 3.83 -4.47 2.97
N ASP A 82 3.55 -5.74 2.70
CA ASP A 82 4.44 -6.83 3.09
C ASP A 82 5.76 -6.80 2.28
N ILE A 83 5.69 -6.42 1.00
CA ILE A 83 6.87 -6.27 0.14
C ILE A 83 7.69 -5.06 0.58
N GLU A 84 7.05 -3.91 0.86
CA GLU A 84 7.73 -2.72 1.38
C GLU A 84 8.43 -3.04 2.70
N ASN A 85 7.76 -3.70 3.65
CA ASN A 85 8.35 -4.11 4.93
C ASN A 85 9.55 -5.04 4.74
N THR A 86 9.51 -5.92 3.74
CA THR A 86 10.64 -6.79 3.39
C THR A 86 11.80 -5.97 2.82
N LEU A 87 11.52 -5.06 1.89
CA LEU A 87 12.54 -4.22 1.25
C LEU A 87 13.16 -3.18 2.19
N TYR A 88 12.45 -2.73 3.24
CA TYR A 88 13.06 -1.88 4.28
C TYR A 88 14.21 -2.56 5.03
N GLN A 89 14.33 -3.88 4.96
CA GLN A 89 15.46 -4.63 5.52
C GLN A 89 16.68 -4.69 4.58
N HIS A 90 16.54 -4.17 3.35
CA HIS A 90 17.64 -4.18 2.38
C HIS A 90 18.79 -3.26 2.83
N PRO A 91 20.07 -3.72 2.78
CA PRO A 91 21.19 -2.97 3.32
C PRO A 91 21.36 -1.59 2.67
N LYS A 92 21.09 -1.45 1.38
CA LYS A 92 21.30 -0.21 0.61
C LYS A 92 20.12 0.76 0.64
N ILE A 93 18.91 0.32 1.01
CA ILE A 93 17.70 1.16 0.92
C ILE A 93 17.52 1.98 2.20
N GLN A 94 17.38 3.30 2.05
CA GLN A 94 17.03 4.20 3.13
C GLN A 94 15.51 4.40 3.24
N THR A 95 14.87 4.69 2.11
CA THR A 95 13.43 4.88 2.04
C THR A 95 12.92 4.27 0.74
N LEU A 96 11.70 3.79 0.76
CA LEU A 96 11.08 3.24 -0.45
C LEU A 96 9.57 3.48 -0.49
N ALA A 97 9.01 3.40 -1.70
CA ALA A 97 7.59 3.29 -1.94
C ALA A 97 7.35 2.41 -3.17
N LEU A 98 6.42 1.49 -3.07
CA LEU A 98 5.93 0.70 -4.20
C LEU A 98 4.64 1.31 -4.73
N VAL A 99 4.55 1.43 -6.05
CA VAL A 99 3.35 1.94 -6.74
C VAL A 99 3.07 1.14 -8.01
N GLY A 100 1.78 1.04 -8.37
CA GLY A 100 1.37 0.52 -9.67
C GLY A 100 1.63 1.54 -10.78
N LYS A 101 2.12 1.05 -11.91
CA LYS A 101 2.22 1.77 -13.18
C LYS A 101 1.27 1.12 -14.19
N PRO A 102 0.50 1.89 -14.96
CA PRO A 102 -0.42 1.34 -15.94
C PRO A 102 0.32 0.43 -16.95
N ASP A 103 -0.29 -0.71 -17.27
CA ASP A 103 0.17 -1.66 -18.27
C ASP A 103 -1.02 -2.19 -19.08
N GLU A 104 -0.92 -2.18 -20.40
CA GLU A 104 -2.03 -2.55 -21.30
C GLU A 104 -2.45 -4.03 -21.14
N ARG A 105 -1.53 -4.91 -20.79
CA ARG A 105 -1.78 -6.35 -20.67
C ARG A 105 -2.14 -6.81 -19.28
N LEU A 106 -1.48 -6.25 -18.26
CA LEU A 106 -1.61 -6.71 -16.89
C LEU A 106 -2.47 -5.78 -16.02
N GLY A 107 -2.96 -4.67 -16.58
CA GLY A 107 -3.61 -3.60 -15.83
C GLY A 107 -2.57 -2.70 -15.16
N GLU A 108 -1.79 -3.26 -14.25
CA GLU A 108 -0.69 -2.56 -13.60
C GLU A 108 0.58 -3.42 -13.51
N ARG A 109 1.73 -2.75 -13.44
CA ARG A 109 3.03 -3.33 -13.07
C ARG A 109 3.60 -2.62 -11.87
N LEU A 110 4.35 -3.34 -11.05
CA LEU A 110 4.92 -2.81 -9.83
C LEU A 110 6.23 -2.06 -10.09
N CYS A 111 6.29 -0.81 -9.63
CA CYS A 111 7.49 0.02 -9.66
C CYS A 111 7.97 0.31 -8.24
N ALA A 112 9.25 0.08 -7.98
CA ALA A 112 9.92 0.46 -6.75
C ALA A 112 10.59 1.82 -6.92
N TYR A 113 10.20 2.80 -6.12
CA TYR A 113 10.90 4.06 -5.95
C TYR A 113 11.71 4.00 -4.66
N VAL A 114 13.01 4.23 -4.74
CA VAL A 114 13.90 4.10 -3.58
C VAL A 114 14.83 5.30 -3.44
N THR A 115 15.22 5.60 -2.19
CA THR A 115 16.40 6.41 -1.90
C THR A 115 17.46 5.52 -1.27
N LEU A 116 18.73 5.77 -1.56
CA LEU A 116 19.84 4.98 -1.04
C LEU A 116 20.35 5.54 0.28
N LYS A 117 20.95 4.67 1.10
CA LYS A 117 21.67 5.07 2.30
C LYS A 117 22.95 5.82 1.92
N GLU A 118 23.46 6.62 2.85
CA GLU A 118 24.71 7.33 2.70
C GLU A 118 25.87 6.36 2.41
N GLY A 119 26.65 6.67 1.37
CA GLY A 119 27.76 5.83 0.92
C GLY A 119 27.40 4.78 -0.12
N GLU A 120 26.12 4.58 -0.43
CA GLU A 120 25.68 3.68 -1.50
C GLU A 120 25.53 4.45 -2.81
N GLU A 121 26.15 3.97 -3.87
CA GLU A 121 26.18 4.68 -5.17
C GLU A 121 25.13 4.13 -6.17
N SER A 122 24.73 2.87 -6.01
CA SER A 122 23.82 2.23 -6.95
C SER A 122 23.02 1.08 -6.33
N LEU A 123 21.86 0.82 -6.93
CA LEU A 123 21.03 -0.34 -6.66
C LEU A 123 20.36 -0.76 -7.96
N THR A 124 20.38 -2.03 -8.28
CA THR A 124 19.76 -2.56 -9.50
C THR A 124 18.45 -3.30 -9.19
N LEU A 125 17.62 -3.45 -10.21
CA LEU A 125 16.38 -4.22 -10.10
C LEU A 125 16.68 -5.70 -9.79
N GLU A 126 17.75 -6.24 -10.36
CA GLU A 126 18.20 -7.61 -10.11
C GLU A 126 18.57 -7.83 -8.66
N GLU A 127 19.26 -6.88 -8.02
CA GLU A 127 19.60 -6.94 -6.60
C GLU A 127 18.34 -6.97 -5.72
N ILE A 128 17.36 -6.12 -6.02
CA ILE A 128 16.06 -6.10 -5.31
C ILE A 128 15.33 -7.43 -5.49
N CYS A 129 15.23 -7.94 -6.72
CA CYS A 129 14.55 -9.19 -7.01
C CYS A 129 15.24 -10.40 -6.35
N ALA A 130 16.59 -10.43 -6.34
CA ALA A 130 17.35 -11.46 -5.63
C ALA A 130 17.07 -11.42 -4.13
N PHE A 131 17.11 -10.23 -3.51
CA PHE A 131 16.83 -10.03 -2.10
C PHE A 131 15.41 -10.48 -1.70
N LEU A 132 14.41 -10.18 -2.53
CA LEU A 132 13.02 -10.64 -2.31
C LEU A 132 12.89 -12.16 -2.48
N THR A 133 13.59 -12.74 -3.47
CA THR A 133 13.58 -14.18 -3.72
C THR A 133 14.16 -14.97 -2.53
N GLU A 134 15.27 -14.52 -1.95
CA GLU A 134 15.84 -15.10 -0.73
C GLU A 134 14.86 -15.12 0.44
N ARG A 135 13.95 -14.11 0.49
CA ARG A 135 12.90 -13.99 1.50
C ARG A 135 11.57 -14.64 1.11
N LYS A 136 11.60 -15.46 0.06
CA LYS A 136 10.45 -16.26 -0.43
C LYS A 136 9.28 -15.42 -0.95
N VAL A 137 9.54 -14.18 -1.37
CA VAL A 137 8.55 -13.38 -2.11
C VAL A 137 8.46 -13.91 -3.53
N THR A 138 7.28 -14.35 -3.94
CA THR A 138 7.06 -14.94 -5.27
C THR A 138 7.33 -13.91 -6.37
N ARG A 139 7.83 -14.37 -7.51
CA ARG A 139 8.22 -13.52 -8.64
C ARG A 139 7.08 -12.60 -9.13
N GLN A 140 5.85 -13.07 -9.07
CA GLN A 140 4.68 -12.28 -9.47
C GLN A 140 4.41 -11.06 -8.57
N TYR A 141 4.98 -11.01 -7.37
CA TYR A 141 4.88 -9.89 -6.44
C TYR A 141 6.13 -9.01 -6.41
N GLN A 142 7.14 -9.35 -7.20
CA GLN A 142 8.37 -8.56 -7.28
C GLN A 142 8.20 -7.36 -8.21
N PRO A 143 8.89 -6.23 -7.95
CA PRO A 143 8.92 -5.08 -8.83
C PRO A 143 9.45 -5.44 -10.23
N GLU A 144 8.94 -4.76 -11.23
CA GLU A 144 9.39 -4.86 -12.63
C GLU A 144 10.14 -3.61 -13.07
N PHE A 145 10.01 -2.53 -12.29
CA PHE A 145 10.71 -1.28 -12.50
C PHE A 145 11.34 -0.80 -11.20
N LEU A 146 12.49 -0.14 -11.34
CA LEU A 146 13.21 0.49 -10.24
C LEU A 146 13.59 1.91 -10.64
N GLU A 147 13.24 2.88 -9.81
CA GLU A 147 13.66 4.27 -9.90
C GLU A 147 14.40 4.65 -8.62
N VAL A 148 15.67 5.02 -8.77
CA VAL A 148 16.49 5.54 -7.67
C VAL A 148 16.39 7.06 -7.69
N LEU A 149 15.93 7.65 -6.59
CA LEU A 149 15.73 9.09 -6.45
C LEU A 149 16.59 9.63 -5.30
N ASP A 150 16.96 10.89 -5.37
CA ASP A 150 17.62 11.57 -4.25
C ASP A 150 16.67 11.74 -3.06
N GLU A 151 15.39 12.03 -3.35
CA GLU A 151 14.35 12.21 -2.34
C GLU A 151 12.98 11.74 -2.86
N LEU A 152 12.19 11.09 -1.99
CA LEU A 152 10.78 10.78 -2.28
C LEU A 152 9.87 11.96 -1.91
N PRO A 153 8.83 12.26 -2.71
CA PRO A 153 7.88 13.33 -2.40
C PRO A 153 7.14 13.04 -1.11
N ARG A 154 7.14 14.00 -0.18
CA ARG A 154 6.49 13.89 1.14
C ARG A 154 5.51 15.02 1.40
N THR A 155 4.55 14.76 2.27
CA THR A 155 3.73 15.80 2.88
C THR A 155 4.55 16.55 3.94
N PRO A 156 4.10 17.73 4.43
CA PRO A 156 4.73 18.40 5.56
C PRO A 156 4.80 17.54 6.83
N SER A 157 3.91 16.57 6.99
CA SER A 157 3.91 15.59 8.08
C SER A 157 4.84 14.39 7.86
N GLY A 158 5.62 14.37 6.75
CA GLY A 158 6.60 13.33 6.44
C GLY A 158 6.06 12.09 5.70
N LYS A 159 4.75 12.02 5.40
CA LYS A 159 4.17 10.89 4.67
C LYS A 159 4.54 10.93 3.19
N ILE A 160 4.95 9.79 2.61
CA ILE A 160 5.25 9.68 1.17
C ILE A 160 3.97 9.87 0.36
N GLN A 161 4.05 10.73 -0.66
CA GLN A 161 2.95 11.03 -1.57
C GLN A 161 2.98 10.07 -2.78
N LYS A 162 2.53 8.83 -2.59
CA LYS A 162 2.52 7.79 -3.63
C LYS A 162 1.81 8.21 -4.91
N PHE A 163 0.78 9.06 -4.83
CA PHE A 163 0.08 9.55 -6.00
C PHE A 163 0.99 10.33 -6.96
N LYS A 164 1.92 11.13 -6.44
CA LYS A 164 2.92 11.82 -7.26
C LYS A 164 3.87 10.87 -7.95
N LEU A 165 4.26 9.78 -7.26
CA LEU A 165 5.11 8.75 -7.85
C LEU A 165 4.40 7.98 -8.97
N ARG A 166 3.08 7.76 -8.84
CA ARG A 166 2.28 7.12 -9.91
C ARG A 166 2.24 7.94 -11.18
N GLU A 167 2.20 9.27 -11.08
CA GLU A 167 2.15 10.20 -12.22
C GLU A 167 3.51 10.41 -12.90
N GLN A 168 4.62 10.12 -12.23
CA GLN A 168 5.96 10.26 -12.81
C GLN A 168 6.17 9.26 -13.96
N PRO A 169 6.70 9.68 -15.12
CA PRO A 169 7.11 8.76 -16.16
C PRO A 169 8.27 7.87 -15.67
N LEU A 170 8.34 6.63 -16.15
CA LEU A 170 9.49 5.77 -15.86
C LEU A 170 10.72 6.27 -16.64
N GLN A 171 11.85 6.41 -15.96
CA GLN A 171 13.11 6.89 -16.54
C GLN A 171 13.93 5.76 -17.18
N GLY A 172 13.33 4.83 -17.85
CA GLY A 172 14.08 3.69 -18.44
C GLY A 172 13.20 2.64 -19.10
N ALA A 173 12.00 3.02 -19.51
CA ALA A 173 11.10 2.15 -20.29
C ALA A 173 11.28 2.36 -21.79
#